data_be4b696fb63d4ec35588772208389c0a
#
_entry.id   be4b696fb63d4ec35588772208389c0a
#
_cell.length_a   1.000
_cell.length_b   1.000
_cell.length_c   1.000
_cell.angle_alpha   90.00
_cell.angle_beta   90.00
_cell.angle_gamma   90.00
#
_symmetry.space_group_name_H-M   'P 1'
#
loop_
_entity.id
_entity.type
_entity.pdbx_description
1 polymer ?
#
loop_
_entity_poly.entity_id
_entity_poly.type
_entity_poly.pdbx_seq_one_letter_code
_entity_poly.pdbx_strand_id
1 'polypeptide(L)'
;IKSKLTQKYLNLKSSYTKGYIVLTIHREENTKNADNLKKILEIMFKISEKTKYKIIFPTHPKTKKILNKLSYDKKKIESIEPMDYFSFLNLIKNSKLIVSDSGGIQEEACILRVPLITIRNSTERPETLEIGCNILSKIKDKMVYKNAMKILNRKIKWKNPYGNGDAALKTYSLIKDFLKKK
;
A
#
# COMPACT_ATOMS: atom_id res chain seq x y z
N ILE A 1 0.19 -7.02 14.12
CA ILE A 1 -0.37 -5.66 14.26
C ILE A 1 -1.04 -5.45 15.64
N LYS A 2 -1.37 -6.49 16.40
CA LYS A 2 -2.03 -6.36 17.72
C LYS A 2 -1.09 -6.24 18.92
N SER A 3 0.23 -6.31 18.76
CA SER A 3 1.13 -6.17 19.92
C SER A 3 1.06 -4.75 20.49
N LYS A 4 1.28 -4.63 21.83
CA LYS A 4 1.33 -3.31 22.51
C LYS A 4 2.35 -2.38 21.86
N LEU A 5 3.48 -2.94 21.40
CA LEU A 5 4.53 -2.19 20.71
C LEU A 5 4.03 -1.61 19.38
N THR A 6 3.41 -2.45 18.54
CA THR A 6 2.84 -2.01 17.25
C THR A 6 1.80 -0.91 17.46
N GLN A 7 0.93 -1.05 18.48
CA GLN A 7 -0.08 -0.03 18.78
C GLN A 7 0.53 1.33 19.21
N LYS A 8 1.62 1.30 19.99
CA LYS A 8 2.36 2.50 20.36
C LYS A 8 2.81 3.27 19.12
N TYR A 9 3.44 2.60 18.16
CA TYR A 9 3.91 3.24 16.92
C TYR A 9 2.77 3.70 16.01
N LEU A 10 1.69 2.94 15.90
CA LEU A 10 0.51 3.30 15.10
C LEU A 10 -0.24 4.53 15.63
N ASN A 11 -0.04 4.91 16.87
CA ASN A 11 -0.66 6.08 17.48
C ASN A 11 0.19 7.36 17.42
N LEU A 12 1.41 7.29 16.87
CA LEU A 12 2.21 8.48 16.62
C LEU A 12 1.52 9.37 15.57
N LYS A 13 1.51 10.68 15.82
CA LYS A 13 1.00 11.64 14.84
C LYS A 13 1.88 11.60 13.59
N SER A 14 1.26 11.58 12.42
CA SER A 14 1.98 11.71 11.16
C SER A 14 2.57 13.12 11.06
N SER A 15 3.80 13.22 10.55
CA SER A 15 4.43 14.52 10.20
C SER A 15 3.71 15.23 9.04
N TYR A 16 2.85 14.51 8.31
CA TYR A 16 2.10 15.03 7.16
C TYR A 16 0.66 15.38 7.57
N THR A 17 0.39 16.66 7.87
CA THR A 17 -0.90 17.11 8.44
C THR A 17 -2.00 17.33 7.42
N LYS A 18 -1.67 17.60 6.15
CA LYS A 18 -2.65 17.97 5.10
C LYS A 18 -3.26 16.79 4.33
N GLY A 19 -2.97 15.55 4.72
CA GLY A 19 -3.32 14.36 3.96
C GLY A 19 -2.33 14.07 2.84
N TYR A 20 -2.10 12.79 2.57
CA TYR A 20 -1.14 12.32 1.57
C TYR A 20 -1.52 10.95 1.05
N ILE A 21 -0.87 10.57 -0.04
CA ILE A 21 -0.96 9.26 -0.67
C ILE A 21 0.41 8.60 -0.59
N VAL A 22 0.47 7.33 -0.20
CA VAL A 22 1.72 6.56 -0.19
C VAL A 22 1.88 5.83 -1.51
N LEU A 23 3.04 5.98 -2.15
CA LEU A 23 3.46 5.23 -3.32
C LEU A 23 4.58 4.27 -2.93
N THR A 24 4.48 2.99 -3.27
CA THR A 24 5.60 2.04 -3.15
C THR A 24 5.69 1.17 -4.40
N ILE A 25 6.80 1.28 -5.11
CA ILE A 25 7.06 0.54 -6.35
C ILE A 25 8.48 -0.04 -6.30
N HIS A 26 8.58 -1.37 -6.38
CA HIS A 26 9.86 -2.06 -6.27
C HIS A 26 9.94 -3.33 -7.14
N ARG A 27 8.82 -3.82 -7.68
CA ARG A 27 8.83 -5.00 -8.55
C ARG A 27 9.50 -4.72 -9.89
N GLU A 28 10.22 -5.70 -10.40
CA GLU A 28 10.95 -5.58 -11.66
C GLU A 28 10.03 -5.23 -12.83
N GLU A 29 8.84 -5.79 -12.90
CA GLU A 29 7.85 -5.47 -13.93
C GLU A 29 7.55 -3.97 -14.05
N ASN A 30 7.67 -3.23 -12.94
CA ASN A 30 7.41 -1.79 -12.85
C ASN A 30 8.68 -0.94 -12.88
N THR A 31 9.84 -1.50 -12.49
CA THR A 31 11.09 -0.75 -12.33
C THR A 31 12.16 -1.11 -13.35
N LYS A 32 12.11 -2.31 -13.98
CA LYS A 32 13.09 -2.72 -14.99
C LYS A 32 13.09 -1.79 -16.23
N ASN A 33 11.92 -1.28 -16.60
CA ASN A 33 11.76 -0.28 -17.65
C ASN A 33 11.51 1.10 -17.04
N ALA A 34 12.41 2.06 -17.29
CA ALA A 34 12.28 3.44 -16.82
C ALA A 34 10.96 4.10 -17.28
N ASP A 35 10.45 3.73 -18.48
CA ASP A 35 9.18 4.23 -19.00
C ASP A 35 7.98 3.82 -18.14
N ASN A 36 8.00 2.64 -17.55
CA ASN A 36 6.93 2.20 -16.65
C ASN A 36 6.92 3.06 -15.38
N LEU A 37 8.08 3.27 -14.75
CA LEU A 37 8.17 4.13 -13.59
C LEU A 37 7.79 5.58 -13.92
N LYS A 38 8.22 6.10 -15.08
CA LYS A 38 7.83 7.42 -15.57
C LYS A 38 6.31 7.56 -15.70
N LYS A 39 5.64 6.58 -16.34
CA LYS A 39 4.17 6.56 -16.45
C LYS A 39 3.47 6.56 -15.10
N ILE A 40 3.98 5.77 -14.13
CA ILE A 40 3.44 5.77 -12.77
C ILE A 40 3.56 7.16 -12.15
N LEU A 41 4.74 7.80 -12.24
CA LEU A 41 4.94 9.16 -11.71
C LEU A 41 4.02 10.19 -12.36
N GLU A 42 3.81 10.12 -13.68
CA GLU A 42 2.87 10.99 -14.39
C GLU A 42 1.43 10.82 -13.91
N ILE A 43 1.01 9.57 -13.65
CA ILE A 43 -0.32 9.27 -13.09
C ILE A 43 -0.41 9.82 -11.65
N MET A 44 0.61 9.58 -10.83
CA MET A 44 0.64 10.07 -9.46
C MET A 44 0.64 11.60 -9.39
N PHE A 45 1.35 12.27 -10.30
CA PHE A 45 1.30 13.72 -10.44
C PHE A 45 -0.12 14.21 -10.72
N LYS A 46 -0.84 13.62 -11.70
CA LYS A 46 -2.23 13.96 -12.00
C LYS A 46 -3.17 13.74 -10.81
N ILE A 47 -2.96 12.66 -10.05
CA ILE A 47 -3.73 12.40 -8.83
C ILE A 47 -3.46 13.49 -7.79
N SER A 48 -2.19 13.84 -7.56
CA SER A 48 -1.80 14.90 -6.62
C SER A 48 -2.39 16.26 -7.01
N GLU A 49 -2.34 16.62 -8.30
CA GLU A 49 -2.94 17.85 -8.81
C GLU A 49 -4.45 17.94 -8.53
N LYS A 50 -5.17 16.84 -8.76
CA LYS A 50 -6.62 16.80 -8.56
C LYS A 50 -7.03 16.79 -7.09
N THR A 51 -6.31 16.01 -6.26
CA THR A 51 -6.66 15.80 -4.85
C THR A 51 -6.04 16.82 -3.90
N LYS A 52 -5.00 17.51 -4.36
CA LYS A 52 -4.12 18.35 -3.54
C LYS A 52 -3.34 17.55 -2.47
N TYR A 53 -3.39 16.24 -2.50
CA TYR A 53 -2.60 15.39 -1.62
C TYR A 53 -1.18 15.23 -2.14
N LYS A 54 -0.21 15.32 -1.24
CA LYS A 54 1.19 15.04 -1.53
C LYS A 54 1.39 13.54 -1.71
N ILE A 55 2.25 13.14 -2.63
CA ILE A 55 2.66 11.74 -2.80
C ILE A 55 3.94 11.52 -2.01
N ILE A 56 3.91 10.60 -1.07
CA ILE A 56 5.08 10.19 -0.28
C ILE A 56 5.55 8.85 -0.84
N PHE A 57 6.80 8.82 -1.30
CA PHE A 57 7.39 7.67 -1.97
C PHE A 57 8.63 7.15 -1.19
N PRO A 58 8.45 6.28 -0.18
CA PRO A 58 9.56 5.53 0.39
C PRO A 58 10.21 4.70 -0.71
N THR A 59 11.43 5.07 -1.10
CA THR A 59 12.01 4.58 -2.35
C THR A 59 13.14 3.58 -2.06
N HIS A 60 12.94 2.33 -2.47
CA HIS A 60 13.97 1.30 -2.37
C HIS A 60 15.24 1.71 -3.14
N PRO A 61 16.48 1.42 -2.67
CA PRO A 61 17.72 1.84 -3.32
C PRO A 61 17.83 1.51 -4.81
N LYS A 62 17.34 0.34 -5.22
CA LYS A 62 17.29 -0.05 -6.66
C LYS A 62 16.39 0.90 -7.46
N THR A 63 15.22 1.21 -6.95
CA THR A 63 14.26 2.13 -7.59
C THR A 63 14.80 3.56 -7.60
N LYS A 64 15.49 3.98 -6.54
CA LYS A 64 16.10 5.31 -6.43
C LYS A 64 17.12 5.57 -7.54
N LYS A 65 17.92 4.57 -7.91
CA LYS A 65 18.88 4.67 -9.03
C LYS A 65 18.19 5.02 -10.36
N ILE A 66 17.01 4.48 -10.60
CA ILE A 66 16.23 4.74 -11.82
C ILE A 66 15.51 6.09 -11.68
N LEU A 67 14.91 6.35 -10.53
CA LEU A 67 14.20 7.59 -10.23
C LEU A 67 15.08 8.83 -10.40
N ASN A 68 16.36 8.75 -10.04
CA ASN A 68 17.33 9.85 -10.20
C ASN A 68 17.61 10.23 -11.68
N LYS A 69 17.30 9.33 -12.60
CA LYS A 69 17.44 9.58 -14.05
C LYS A 69 16.17 10.15 -14.68
N LEU A 70 15.07 10.23 -13.90
CA LEU A 70 13.79 10.72 -14.38
C LEU A 70 13.54 12.14 -13.89
N SER A 71 12.95 12.95 -14.76
CA SER A 71 12.42 14.27 -14.38
C SER A 71 10.99 14.12 -13.89
N TYR A 72 10.70 14.61 -12.68
CA TYR A 72 9.36 14.66 -12.08
C TYR A 72 9.24 15.81 -11.08
N ASP A 73 8.02 16.21 -10.76
CA ASP A 73 7.76 17.29 -9.80
C ASP A 73 7.98 16.83 -8.35
N LYS A 74 9.14 17.21 -7.79
CA LYS A 74 9.53 16.89 -6.41
C LYS A 74 8.68 17.60 -5.35
N LYS A 75 7.97 18.67 -5.69
CA LYS A 75 7.04 19.35 -4.76
C LYS A 75 5.78 18.51 -4.54
N LYS A 76 5.34 17.79 -5.57
CA LYS A 76 4.16 16.93 -5.56
C LYS A 76 4.46 15.49 -5.14
N ILE A 77 5.62 14.97 -5.55
CA ILE A 77 6.07 13.60 -5.28
C ILE A 77 7.37 13.67 -4.49
N GLU A 78 7.30 13.39 -3.20
CA GLU A 78 8.44 13.38 -2.30
C GLU A 78 9.01 11.98 -2.18
N SER A 79 10.20 11.77 -2.76
CA SER A 79 10.96 10.54 -2.52
C SER A 79 11.68 10.65 -1.18
N ILE A 80 11.44 9.69 -0.31
CA ILE A 80 12.07 9.59 1.01
C ILE A 80 12.87 8.31 1.12
N GLU A 81 13.82 8.27 2.07
CA GLU A 81 14.57 7.05 2.36
C GLU A 81 13.67 5.95 2.92
N PRO A 82 14.04 4.67 2.72
CA PRO A 82 13.38 3.57 3.39
C PRO A 82 13.41 3.78 4.91
N MET A 83 12.36 3.36 5.57
CA MET A 83 12.19 3.46 7.00
C MET A 83 11.97 2.09 7.62
N ASP A 84 12.06 2.02 8.95
CA ASP A 84 11.74 0.80 9.68
C ASP A 84 10.26 0.42 9.52
N TYR A 85 9.96 -0.85 9.79
CA TYR A 85 8.64 -1.42 9.57
C TYR A 85 7.52 -0.69 10.33
N PHE A 86 7.75 -0.33 11.59
CA PHE A 86 6.71 0.32 12.39
C PHE A 86 6.43 1.76 11.94
N SER A 87 7.48 2.50 11.60
CA SER A 87 7.36 3.84 11.00
C SER A 87 6.62 3.77 9.68
N PHE A 88 6.88 2.74 8.86
CA PHE A 88 6.17 2.52 7.62
C PHE A 88 4.68 2.18 7.85
N LEU A 89 4.35 1.30 8.80
CA LEU A 89 2.96 1.03 9.17
C LEU A 89 2.23 2.29 9.63
N ASN A 90 2.90 3.16 10.39
CA ASN A 90 2.34 4.45 10.79
C ASN A 90 2.09 5.36 9.58
N LEU A 91 3.06 5.42 8.66
CA LEU A 91 2.92 6.19 7.42
C LEU A 91 1.70 5.70 6.60
N ILE A 92 1.54 4.41 6.36
CA ILE A 92 0.41 3.89 5.58
C ILE A 92 -0.92 4.06 6.32
N LYS A 93 -0.97 3.85 7.65
CA LYS A 93 -2.21 4.00 8.45
C LYS A 93 -2.81 5.40 8.33
N ASN A 94 -1.98 6.43 8.26
CA ASN A 94 -2.41 7.82 8.22
C ASN A 94 -2.59 8.37 6.79
N SER A 95 -2.34 7.54 5.77
CA SER A 95 -2.52 7.93 4.38
C SER A 95 -3.98 7.88 3.95
N LYS A 96 -4.32 8.64 2.89
CA LYS A 96 -5.66 8.63 2.28
C LYS A 96 -5.84 7.49 1.29
N LEU A 97 -4.74 7.04 0.69
CA LEU A 97 -4.68 6.00 -0.32
C LEU A 97 -3.26 5.44 -0.36
N ILE A 98 -3.14 4.18 -0.66
CA ILE A 98 -1.87 3.54 -1.00
C ILE A 98 -1.92 3.13 -2.48
N VAL A 99 -0.83 3.35 -3.20
CA VAL A 99 -0.61 2.82 -4.55
C VAL A 99 0.65 1.98 -4.48
N SER A 100 0.53 0.67 -4.74
CA SER A 100 1.63 -0.27 -4.49
C SER A 100 1.65 -1.45 -5.46
N ASP A 101 2.82 -2.08 -5.61
CA ASP A 101 2.98 -3.38 -6.28
C ASP A 101 3.35 -4.51 -5.31
N SER A 102 3.30 -4.25 -4.00
CA SER A 102 3.65 -5.21 -2.95
C SER A 102 2.48 -6.11 -2.55
N GLY A 103 2.74 -7.42 -2.40
CA GLY A 103 1.76 -8.37 -1.87
C GLY A 103 1.46 -8.15 -0.38
N GLY A 104 2.51 -7.94 0.44
CA GLY A 104 2.35 -7.73 1.89
C GLY A 104 1.59 -6.46 2.23
N ILE A 105 1.82 -5.38 1.48
CA ILE A 105 1.09 -4.12 1.69
C ILE A 105 -0.41 -4.26 1.45
N GLN A 106 -0.86 -5.21 0.63
CA GLN A 106 -2.29 -5.47 0.44
C GLN A 106 -2.96 -5.94 1.73
N GLU A 107 -2.31 -6.83 2.47
CA GLU A 107 -2.79 -7.30 3.78
C GLU A 107 -2.74 -6.18 4.83
N GLU A 108 -1.61 -5.49 4.91
CA GLU A 108 -1.39 -4.40 5.88
C GLU A 108 -2.39 -3.26 5.67
N ALA A 109 -2.58 -2.81 4.43
CA ALA A 109 -3.55 -1.78 4.07
C ALA A 109 -4.98 -2.19 4.45
N CYS A 110 -5.35 -3.44 4.14
CA CYS A 110 -6.65 -4.00 4.48
C CYS A 110 -6.90 -4.00 6.00
N ILE A 111 -5.92 -4.47 6.79
CA ILE A 111 -5.99 -4.52 8.25
C ILE A 111 -6.04 -3.11 8.85
N LEU A 112 -5.27 -2.17 8.31
CA LEU A 112 -5.20 -0.78 8.76
C LEU A 112 -6.37 0.09 8.28
N ARG A 113 -7.29 -0.46 7.48
CA ARG A 113 -8.46 0.25 6.94
C ARG A 113 -8.09 1.39 6.00
N VAL A 114 -7.00 1.23 5.24
CA VAL A 114 -6.56 2.18 4.22
C VAL A 114 -6.84 1.60 2.83
N PRO A 115 -7.53 2.32 1.95
CA PRO A 115 -7.80 1.85 0.60
C PRO A 115 -6.49 1.73 -0.21
N LEU A 116 -6.47 0.76 -1.13
CA LEU A 116 -5.29 0.43 -1.92
C LEU A 116 -5.61 0.33 -3.41
N ILE A 117 -4.66 0.73 -4.24
CA ILE A 117 -4.58 0.36 -5.65
C ILE A 117 -3.32 -0.48 -5.85
N THR A 118 -3.50 -1.70 -6.31
CA THR A 118 -2.39 -2.59 -6.66
C THR A 118 -2.03 -2.45 -8.12
N ILE A 119 -0.79 -1.99 -8.43
CA ILE A 119 -0.28 -1.87 -9.80
C ILE A 119 0.40 -3.18 -10.21
N ARG A 120 -0.41 -4.13 -10.69
CA ARG A 120 0.04 -5.45 -11.14
C ARG A 120 -0.91 -6.05 -12.18
N ASN A 121 -0.45 -7.12 -12.84
CA ASN A 121 -1.30 -7.92 -13.74
C ASN A 121 -2.21 -8.89 -12.98
N SER A 122 -1.77 -9.38 -11.82
CA SER A 122 -2.50 -10.30 -10.94
C SER A 122 -2.16 -10.05 -9.49
N THR A 123 -2.91 -10.63 -8.58
CA THR A 123 -2.65 -10.57 -7.14
C THR A 123 -2.82 -11.94 -6.49
N GLU A 124 -2.01 -12.19 -5.47
CA GLU A 124 -2.12 -13.37 -4.59
C GLU A 124 -3.07 -13.09 -3.40
N ARG A 125 -3.79 -11.98 -3.42
CA ARG A 125 -4.69 -11.54 -2.34
C ARG A 125 -6.08 -11.18 -2.90
N PRO A 126 -6.77 -12.14 -3.55
CA PRO A 126 -8.07 -11.90 -4.18
C PRO A 126 -9.12 -11.41 -3.18
N GLU A 127 -9.05 -11.86 -1.92
CA GLU A 127 -9.94 -11.45 -0.85
C GLU A 127 -9.95 -9.93 -0.62
N THR A 128 -8.85 -9.23 -0.90
CA THR A 128 -8.81 -7.76 -0.81
C THR A 128 -9.59 -7.06 -1.90
N LEU A 129 -9.69 -7.69 -3.07
CA LEU A 129 -10.49 -7.20 -4.20
C LEU A 129 -11.99 -7.45 -3.93
N GLU A 130 -12.33 -8.65 -3.46
CA GLU A 130 -13.70 -9.07 -3.18
C GLU A 130 -14.40 -8.17 -2.14
N ILE A 131 -13.69 -7.83 -1.07
CA ILE A 131 -14.22 -6.90 -0.04
C ILE A 131 -14.11 -5.43 -0.44
N GLY A 132 -13.52 -5.12 -1.60
CA GLY A 132 -13.45 -3.78 -2.17
C GLY A 132 -12.47 -2.81 -1.51
N CYS A 133 -11.56 -3.29 -0.66
CA CYS A 133 -10.51 -2.45 -0.07
C CYS A 133 -9.33 -2.20 -1.01
N ASN A 134 -9.21 -3.02 -2.05
CA ASN A 134 -8.14 -2.96 -3.05
C ASN A 134 -8.75 -2.95 -4.47
N ILE A 135 -8.08 -2.27 -5.39
CA ILE A 135 -8.41 -2.28 -6.82
C ILE A 135 -7.14 -2.68 -7.59
N LEU A 136 -7.22 -3.77 -8.33
CA LEU A 136 -6.14 -4.19 -9.22
C LEU A 136 -6.17 -3.34 -10.49
N SER A 137 -5.03 -2.76 -10.86
CA SER A 137 -4.89 -1.90 -12.03
C SER A 137 -3.56 -2.15 -12.74
N LYS A 138 -3.61 -2.30 -14.06
CA LYS A 138 -2.40 -2.37 -14.89
C LYS A 138 -1.88 -0.96 -15.19
N ILE A 139 -0.56 -0.80 -15.32
CA ILE A 139 0.06 0.51 -15.66
C ILE A 139 -0.43 1.04 -17.02
N LYS A 140 -0.65 0.13 -17.99
CA LYS A 140 -1.08 0.48 -19.34
C LYS A 140 -2.50 1.05 -19.41
N ASP A 141 -3.28 0.84 -18.36
CA ASP A 141 -4.66 1.27 -18.31
C ASP A 141 -4.73 2.69 -17.74
N LYS A 142 -5.40 3.61 -18.43
CA LYS A 142 -5.79 4.94 -17.89
C LYS A 142 -6.64 4.80 -16.62
N MET A 143 -6.85 3.57 -16.17
CA MET A 143 -7.72 3.17 -15.07
C MET A 143 -7.14 3.51 -13.69
N VAL A 144 -5.80 3.54 -13.51
CA VAL A 144 -5.20 3.84 -12.19
C VAL A 144 -5.70 5.19 -11.67
N TYR A 145 -5.69 6.23 -12.50
CA TYR A 145 -6.23 7.55 -12.15
C TYR A 145 -7.73 7.48 -11.83
N LYS A 146 -8.53 6.86 -12.70
CA LYS A 146 -9.98 6.72 -12.51
C LYS A 146 -10.31 5.95 -11.23
N ASN A 147 -9.59 4.86 -10.97
CA ASN A 147 -9.75 4.06 -9.77
C ASN A 147 -9.34 4.82 -8.50
N ALA A 148 -8.27 5.65 -8.56
CA ALA A 148 -7.89 6.50 -7.45
C ALA A 148 -9.01 7.50 -7.10
N MET A 149 -9.57 8.18 -8.09
CA MET A 149 -10.69 9.10 -7.86
C MET A 149 -11.92 8.38 -7.30
N LYS A 150 -12.22 7.18 -7.85
CA LYS A 150 -13.35 6.37 -7.39
C LYS A 150 -13.20 5.95 -5.92
N ILE A 151 -12.01 5.45 -5.54
CA ILE A 151 -11.80 4.90 -4.19
C ILE A 151 -11.70 6.00 -3.14
N LEU A 152 -11.10 7.15 -3.47
CA LEU A 152 -10.98 8.30 -2.57
C LEU A 152 -12.32 8.96 -2.26
N ASN A 153 -13.29 8.89 -3.18
CA ASN A 153 -14.63 9.44 -3.02
C ASN A 153 -15.60 8.48 -2.33
N ARG A 154 -15.16 7.26 -2.00
CA ARG A 154 -16.01 6.25 -1.33
C ARG A 154 -15.80 6.25 0.17
N LYS A 155 -16.89 6.22 0.95
CA LYS A 155 -16.85 5.75 2.34
C LYS A 155 -16.80 4.22 2.34
N ILE A 156 -15.61 3.66 2.21
CA ILE A 156 -15.44 2.22 2.14
C ILE A 156 -15.37 1.67 3.55
N LYS A 157 -16.30 0.77 3.88
CA LYS A 157 -16.25 -0.04 5.10
C LYS A 157 -16.13 -1.51 4.67
N TRP A 158 -15.17 -2.21 5.25
CA TRP A 158 -15.02 -3.66 5.02
C TRP A 158 -14.68 -4.39 6.32
N LYS A 159 -14.99 -5.68 6.36
CA LYS A 159 -14.58 -6.59 7.44
C LYS A 159 -13.19 -7.13 7.09
N ASN A 160 -12.27 -7.15 8.06
CA ASN A 160 -10.94 -7.70 7.85
C ASN A 160 -11.02 -9.22 7.59
N PRO A 161 -10.57 -9.74 6.44
CA PRO A 161 -10.61 -11.16 6.12
C PRO A 161 -9.46 -11.94 6.78
N TYR A 162 -8.42 -11.27 7.26
CA TYR A 162 -7.20 -11.86 7.81
C TYR A 162 -7.30 -12.25 9.30
N GLY A 163 -8.53 -12.34 9.82
CA GLY A 163 -8.80 -12.80 11.19
C GLY A 163 -8.38 -11.82 12.27
N ASN A 164 -8.20 -12.36 13.47
CA ASN A 164 -8.01 -11.60 14.71
C ASN A 164 -6.62 -11.72 15.33
N GLY A 165 -5.67 -12.39 14.65
CA GLY A 165 -4.33 -12.67 15.16
C GLY A 165 -4.28 -13.86 16.11
N ASP A 166 -5.28 -14.74 16.04
CA ASP A 166 -5.43 -15.97 16.82
C ASP A 166 -5.04 -17.25 16.04
N ALA A 167 -4.47 -17.08 14.82
CA ALA A 167 -4.12 -18.20 13.95
C ALA A 167 -3.18 -19.22 14.63
N ALA A 168 -2.16 -18.75 15.36
CA ALA A 168 -1.23 -19.63 16.06
C ALA A 168 -1.95 -20.51 17.12
N LEU A 169 -2.88 -19.93 17.89
CA LEU A 169 -3.67 -20.68 18.88
C LEU A 169 -4.59 -21.71 18.22
N LYS A 170 -5.24 -21.33 17.13
CA LYS A 170 -6.08 -22.26 16.34
C LYS A 170 -5.26 -23.41 15.76
N THR A 171 -4.10 -23.10 15.17
CA THR A 171 -3.19 -24.12 14.62
C THR A 171 -2.72 -25.07 15.71
N TYR A 172 -2.30 -24.55 16.87
CA TYR A 172 -1.91 -25.37 18.01
C TYR A 172 -3.04 -26.31 18.46
N SER A 173 -4.27 -25.79 18.60
CA SER A 173 -5.43 -26.61 18.98
C SER A 173 -5.70 -27.73 17.98
N LEU A 174 -5.69 -27.43 16.69
CA LEU A 174 -5.89 -28.41 15.62
C LEU A 174 -4.82 -29.53 15.65
N ILE A 175 -3.55 -29.17 15.79
CA ILE A 175 -2.44 -30.15 15.91
C ILE A 175 -2.63 -31.02 17.13
N LYS A 176 -2.93 -30.42 18.29
CA LYS A 176 -3.16 -31.14 19.54
C LYS A 176 -4.31 -32.15 19.41
N ASP A 177 -5.42 -31.73 18.78
CA ASP A 177 -6.59 -32.60 18.60
C ASP A 177 -6.31 -33.73 17.60
N PHE A 178 -5.53 -33.46 16.55
CA PHE A 178 -5.08 -34.47 15.59
C PHE A 178 -4.18 -35.53 16.24
N LEU A 179 -3.23 -35.12 17.08
CA LEU A 179 -2.32 -36.05 17.80
C LEU A 179 -3.03 -36.90 18.84
N LYS A 180 -4.13 -36.43 19.43
CA LYS A 180 -4.92 -37.23 20.40
C LYS A 180 -5.79 -38.32 19.75
N LYS A 181 -6.04 -38.20 18.42
CA LYS A 181 -6.85 -39.17 17.67
C LYS A 181 -6.02 -40.33 17.08
N LYS A 182 -4.70 -40.29 17.23
CA LYS A 182 -3.77 -41.39 16.96
C LYS A 182 -3.45 -42.18 18.22
#